data_8cb8d7c642c549fc9565bd1c7f2e9dfe
#
_entry.id   8cb8d7c642c549fc9565bd1c7f2e9dfe
#
_cell.length_a   1.000
_cell.length_b   1.000
_cell.length_c   1.000
_cell.angle_alpha   90.00
_cell.angle_beta   90.00
_cell.angle_gamma   90.00
#
_symmetry.space_group_name_H-M   'P 1'
#
loop_
_entity.id
_entity.type
_entity.pdbx_description
1 polymer ?
#
loop_
_entity_poly.entity_id
_entity_poly.type
_entity_poly.pdbx_seq_one_letter_code
_entity_poly.pdbx_strand_id
1 'polypeptide(L)'
;MEFRKTGVHVALAYLSDIFESLNTLYLKKQGGESNIIFHRDAIKAFTYKLQLWKRKILACNYSCFPRLFGILEEAQFRNYFKDTDTKSKISNHLQHLIDEFELATDPFHVDVDLLPDRLQEEVLEIKNDSTGKYDFEKMDKPLFWVKYLMVYPSTTEQALKLYLPFSSTYLCERAFSVVVAIKNKLRSKLSIANDLRCAVSTIQPRIQNLVKNMQAHPSF
;
A
#
# COMPACT_ATOMS: atom_id res chain seq x y z
N MET A 1 0.45 -25.00 27.79
CA MET A 1 1.35 -24.46 26.73
C MET A 1 0.78 -24.58 25.32
N GLU A 2 -0.17 -25.45 25.08
CA GLU A 2 -0.81 -25.69 23.75
C GLU A 2 -1.68 -24.57 23.25
N PHE A 3 -2.47 -23.91 24.10
CA PHE A 3 -3.35 -22.80 23.73
C PHE A 3 -2.64 -21.59 23.09
N ARG A 4 -1.39 -21.27 23.48
CA ARG A 4 -0.60 -20.21 22.85
C ARG A 4 -0.24 -20.53 21.40
N LYS A 5 0.03 -21.80 21.08
CA LYS A 5 0.37 -22.25 19.71
C LYS A 5 -0.85 -22.17 18.79
N THR A 6 -2.04 -22.53 19.29
CA THR A 6 -3.30 -22.52 18.54
C THR A 6 -3.68 -21.11 18.09
N GLY A 7 -3.62 -20.13 19.00
CA GLY A 7 -3.91 -18.72 18.66
C GLY A 7 -2.95 -18.15 17.63
N VAL A 8 -1.68 -18.53 17.66
CA VAL A 8 -0.69 -18.11 16.67
C VAL A 8 -1.00 -18.68 15.29
N HIS A 9 -1.40 -19.94 15.17
CA HIS A 9 -1.76 -20.55 13.88
C HIS A 9 -2.99 -19.85 13.24
N VAL A 10 -4.03 -19.60 14.04
CA VAL A 10 -5.22 -18.88 13.58
C VAL A 10 -4.88 -17.45 13.12
N ALA A 11 -4.08 -16.75 13.91
CA ALA A 11 -3.63 -15.40 13.55
C ALA A 11 -2.79 -15.39 12.28
N LEU A 12 -1.85 -16.32 12.12
CA LEU A 12 -1.01 -16.42 10.93
C LEU A 12 -1.82 -16.77 9.68
N ALA A 13 -2.80 -17.66 9.78
CA ALA A 13 -3.67 -18.01 8.66
C ALA A 13 -4.49 -16.79 8.20
N TYR A 14 -5.11 -16.08 9.15
CA TYR A 14 -5.85 -14.85 8.87
C TYR A 14 -4.96 -13.79 8.23
N LEU A 15 -3.79 -13.50 8.82
CA LEU A 15 -2.86 -12.52 8.28
C LEU A 15 -2.36 -12.90 6.89
N SER A 16 -2.10 -14.19 6.65
CA SER A 16 -1.69 -14.67 5.32
C SER A 16 -2.76 -14.41 4.26
N ASP A 17 -4.05 -14.61 4.58
CA ASP A 17 -5.16 -14.31 3.67
C ASP A 17 -5.28 -12.79 3.41
N ILE A 18 -5.08 -11.95 4.44
CA ILE A 18 -5.06 -10.49 4.30
C ILE A 18 -3.88 -10.05 3.43
N PHE A 19 -2.66 -10.53 3.72
CA PHE A 19 -1.47 -10.14 2.93
C PHE A 19 -1.55 -10.58 1.47
N GLU A 20 -2.11 -11.75 1.18
CA GLU A 20 -2.34 -12.17 -0.21
C GLU A 20 -3.31 -11.24 -0.92
N SER A 21 -4.37 -10.81 -0.23
CA SER A 21 -5.35 -9.89 -0.78
C SER A 21 -4.78 -8.49 -1.00
N LEU A 22 -3.96 -7.99 -0.07
CA LEU A 22 -3.20 -6.75 -0.21
C LEU A 22 -2.20 -6.86 -1.38
N ASN A 23 -1.44 -7.94 -1.46
CA ASN A 23 -0.50 -8.16 -2.55
C ASN A 23 -1.22 -8.17 -3.91
N THR A 24 -2.40 -8.80 -3.99
CA THR A 24 -3.23 -8.77 -5.20
C THR A 24 -3.66 -7.34 -5.56
N LEU A 25 -3.99 -6.51 -4.58
CA LEU A 25 -4.28 -5.09 -4.79
C LEU A 25 -3.04 -4.35 -5.30
N TYR A 26 -1.85 -4.59 -4.71
CA TYR A 26 -0.59 -3.99 -5.13
C TYR A 26 -0.23 -4.36 -6.56
N LEU A 27 -0.28 -5.64 -6.91
CA LEU A 27 0.02 -6.12 -8.27
C LEU A 27 -0.89 -5.51 -9.33
N LYS A 28 -2.17 -5.33 -9.04
CA LYS A 28 -3.11 -4.64 -9.95
C LYS A 28 -2.72 -3.18 -10.23
N LYS A 29 -2.00 -2.55 -9.31
CA LYS A 29 -1.57 -1.14 -9.42
C LYS A 29 -0.23 -0.96 -10.13
N GLN A 30 0.56 -2.03 -10.29
CA GLN A 30 1.91 -1.98 -10.87
C GLN A 30 1.93 -1.94 -12.41
N GLY A 31 0.80 -2.04 -13.09
CA GLY A 31 0.72 -1.95 -14.56
C GLY A 31 1.06 -0.55 -15.08
N GLY A 32 1.97 -0.44 -16.05
CA GLY A 32 2.48 0.83 -16.60
C GLY A 32 1.43 1.68 -17.33
N GLU A 33 0.23 1.18 -17.57
CA GLU A 33 -0.89 1.90 -18.19
C GLU A 33 -1.99 2.29 -17.18
N SER A 34 -1.78 2.01 -15.88
CA SER A 34 -2.77 2.30 -14.85
C SER A 34 -2.85 3.81 -14.56
N ASN A 35 -3.98 4.43 -14.87
CA ASN A 35 -4.23 5.83 -14.55
C ASN A 35 -4.72 6.01 -13.09
N ILE A 36 -4.70 7.26 -12.62
CA ILE A 36 -5.10 7.67 -11.26
C ILE A 36 -6.52 7.19 -10.90
N ILE A 37 -7.44 7.19 -11.87
CA ILE A 37 -8.83 6.75 -11.69
C ILE A 37 -8.87 5.28 -11.35
N PHE A 38 -8.11 4.46 -12.09
CA PHE A 38 -8.01 3.02 -11.84
C PHE A 38 -7.47 2.71 -10.44
N HIS A 39 -6.45 3.46 -9.99
CA HIS A 39 -5.90 3.27 -8.65
C HIS A 39 -6.91 3.60 -7.55
N ARG A 40 -7.63 4.72 -7.69
CA ARG A 40 -8.69 5.12 -6.76
C ARG A 40 -9.79 4.07 -6.70
N ASP A 41 -10.26 3.62 -7.85
CA ASP A 41 -11.37 2.64 -7.92
C ASP A 41 -10.95 1.28 -7.36
N ALA A 42 -9.71 0.86 -7.57
CA ALA A 42 -9.18 -0.38 -6.99
C ALA A 42 -9.10 -0.31 -5.46
N ILE A 43 -8.66 0.82 -4.89
CA ILE A 43 -8.64 1.02 -3.42
C ILE A 43 -10.07 1.02 -2.88
N LYS A 44 -10.97 1.79 -3.49
CA LYS A 44 -12.37 1.87 -3.07
C LYS A 44 -13.05 0.49 -3.10
N ALA A 45 -12.83 -0.28 -4.16
CA ALA A 45 -13.33 -1.64 -4.25
C ALA A 45 -12.75 -2.56 -3.16
N PHE A 46 -11.47 -2.35 -2.80
CA PHE A 46 -10.84 -3.10 -1.72
C PHE A 46 -11.43 -2.74 -0.35
N THR A 47 -11.65 -1.46 -0.07
CA THR A 47 -12.34 -1.00 1.15
C THR A 47 -13.72 -1.65 1.29
N TYR A 48 -14.51 -1.70 0.22
CA TYR A 48 -15.80 -2.42 0.25
C TYR A 48 -15.66 -3.93 0.52
N LYS A 49 -14.58 -4.57 0.03
CA LYS A 49 -14.30 -5.97 0.38
C LYS A 49 -13.99 -6.13 1.87
N LEU A 50 -13.19 -5.24 2.45
CA LEU A 50 -12.91 -5.25 3.89
C LEU A 50 -14.19 -5.12 4.72
N GLN A 51 -15.09 -4.21 4.34
CA GLN A 51 -16.39 -4.04 4.98
C GLN A 51 -17.26 -5.31 4.85
N LEU A 52 -17.28 -5.95 3.68
CA LEU A 52 -17.96 -7.22 3.48
C LEU A 52 -17.38 -8.33 4.35
N TRP A 53 -16.05 -8.42 4.42
CA TRP A 53 -15.35 -9.43 5.21
C TRP A 53 -15.61 -9.26 6.71
N LYS A 54 -15.61 -8.02 7.21
CA LYS A 54 -15.98 -7.72 8.59
C LYS A 54 -17.39 -8.23 8.91
N ARG A 55 -18.38 -7.94 8.06
CA ARG A 55 -19.77 -8.44 8.24
C ARG A 55 -19.83 -9.95 8.23
N LYS A 56 -19.10 -10.62 7.32
CA LYS A 56 -19.03 -12.08 7.26
C LYS A 56 -18.40 -12.71 8.50
N ILE A 57 -17.28 -12.16 8.98
CA ILE A 57 -16.65 -12.60 10.24
C ILE A 57 -17.64 -12.50 11.41
N LEU A 58 -18.35 -11.37 11.53
CA LEU A 58 -19.36 -11.18 12.57
C LEU A 58 -20.49 -12.21 12.48
N ALA A 59 -20.85 -12.63 11.28
CA ALA A 59 -21.83 -13.68 11.02
C ALA A 59 -21.25 -15.10 11.07
N CYS A 60 -20.02 -15.30 11.57
CA CYS A 60 -19.32 -16.59 11.61
C CYS A 60 -19.16 -17.25 10.22
N ASN A 61 -19.07 -16.44 9.18
CA ASN A 61 -18.81 -16.90 7.81
C ASN A 61 -17.36 -16.55 7.42
N TYR A 62 -16.52 -17.56 7.32
CA TYR A 62 -15.07 -17.43 7.06
C TYR A 62 -14.69 -17.71 5.60
N SER A 63 -15.65 -17.81 4.69
CA SER A 63 -15.45 -18.18 3.27
C SER A 63 -14.51 -17.22 2.51
N CYS A 64 -14.30 -16.01 3.02
CA CYS A 64 -13.40 -15.02 2.43
C CYS A 64 -11.92 -15.20 2.84
N PHE A 65 -11.65 -16.11 3.77
CA PHE A 65 -10.35 -16.38 4.34
C PHE A 65 -10.04 -17.87 4.21
N PRO A 66 -9.56 -18.36 3.05
CA PRO A 66 -9.43 -19.79 2.76
C PRO A 66 -8.49 -20.52 3.74
N ARG A 67 -7.36 -19.90 4.10
CA ARG A 67 -6.40 -20.51 5.06
C ARG A 67 -6.97 -20.57 6.46
N LEU A 68 -7.60 -19.47 6.88
CA LEU A 68 -8.31 -19.41 8.16
C LEU A 68 -9.42 -20.47 8.21
N PHE A 69 -10.22 -20.54 7.16
CA PHE A 69 -11.32 -21.52 7.05
C PHE A 69 -10.80 -22.94 7.15
N GLY A 70 -9.73 -23.28 6.39
CA GLY A 70 -9.11 -24.61 6.45
C GLY A 70 -8.64 -25.00 7.85
N ILE A 71 -8.01 -24.09 8.59
CA ILE A 71 -7.60 -24.35 9.98
C ILE A 71 -8.82 -24.56 10.89
N LEU A 72 -9.88 -23.79 10.72
CA LEU A 72 -11.07 -23.89 11.55
C LEU A 72 -11.88 -25.18 11.31
N GLU A 73 -11.72 -25.84 10.16
CA GLU A 73 -12.32 -27.16 9.90
C GLU A 73 -11.62 -28.29 10.66
N GLU A 74 -10.36 -28.12 11.07
CA GLU A 74 -9.66 -29.09 11.89
C GLU A 74 -10.31 -29.23 13.27
N ALA A 75 -10.48 -30.47 13.73
CA ALA A 75 -11.22 -30.78 14.97
C ALA A 75 -10.70 -30.03 16.21
N GLN A 76 -9.38 -29.82 16.27
CA GLN A 76 -8.72 -29.15 17.39
C GLN A 76 -8.98 -27.63 17.46
N PHE A 77 -9.39 -27.00 16.33
CA PHE A 77 -9.63 -25.56 16.24
C PHE A 77 -11.11 -25.18 16.20
N ARG A 78 -12.02 -26.13 16.00
CA ARG A 78 -13.48 -25.88 15.89
C ARG A 78 -14.07 -25.09 17.06
N ASN A 79 -13.55 -25.28 18.25
CA ASN A 79 -14.04 -24.59 19.45
C ASN A 79 -13.33 -23.26 19.70
N TYR A 80 -12.21 -23.00 19.06
CA TYR A 80 -11.40 -21.80 19.30
C TYR A 80 -12.11 -20.52 18.83
N PHE A 81 -12.91 -20.59 17.78
CA PHE A 81 -13.67 -19.46 17.25
C PHE A 81 -15.06 -19.27 17.88
N LYS A 82 -15.45 -20.17 18.77
CA LYS A 82 -16.59 -19.90 19.66
C LYS A 82 -16.20 -18.85 20.72
N ASP A 83 -14.89 -18.64 20.92
CA ASP A 83 -14.38 -17.58 21.76
C ASP A 83 -14.60 -16.21 21.06
N THR A 84 -15.41 -15.38 21.67
CA THR A 84 -15.79 -14.04 21.22
C THR A 84 -14.57 -13.13 21.04
N ASP A 85 -13.47 -13.37 21.77
CA ASP A 85 -12.27 -12.52 21.76
C ASP A 85 -11.53 -12.54 20.41
N THR A 86 -11.28 -13.71 19.83
CA THR A 86 -10.58 -13.80 18.52
C THR A 86 -11.38 -13.19 17.39
N LYS A 87 -12.69 -13.42 17.37
CA LYS A 87 -13.60 -12.82 16.40
C LYS A 87 -13.61 -11.30 16.52
N SER A 88 -13.66 -10.77 17.74
CA SER A 88 -13.59 -9.33 18.01
C SER A 88 -12.25 -8.74 17.54
N LYS A 89 -11.13 -9.39 17.82
CA LYS A 89 -9.80 -8.95 17.37
C LYS A 89 -9.70 -8.86 15.85
N ILE A 90 -10.19 -9.87 15.12
CA ILE A 90 -10.21 -9.85 13.67
C ILE A 90 -11.14 -8.75 13.15
N SER A 91 -12.33 -8.61 13.72
CA SER A 91 -13.28 -7.56 13.34
C SER A 91 -12.70 -6.16 13.57
N ASN A 92 -12.03 -5.93 14.69
CA ASN A 92 -11.38 -4.66 15.01
C ASN A 92 -10.20 -4.37 14.07
N HIS A 93 -9.38 -5.38 13.75
CA HIS A 93 -8.31 -5.22 12.78
C HIS A 93 -8.84 -4.87 11.38
N LEU A 94 -9.92 -5.52 10.93
CA LEU A 94 -10.57 -5.18 9.66
C LEU A 94 -11.14 -3.76 9.68
N GLN A 95 -11.72 -3.32 10.82
CA GLN A 95 -12.19 -1.94 10.95
C GLN A 95 -11.01 -0.96 10.85
N HIS A 96 -9.94 -1.21 11.57
CA HIS A 96 -8.74 -0.35 11.50
C HIS A 96 -8.21 -0.22 10.08
N LEU A 97 -8.13 -1.32 9.33
CA LEU A 97 -7.75 -1.26 7.92
C LEU A 97 -8.73 -0.42 7.08
N ILE A 98 -10.04 -0.53 7.32
CA ILE A 98 -11.06 0.27 6.63
C ILE A 98 -10.81 1.76 6.90
N ASP A 99 -10.63 2.14 8.16
CA ASP A 99 -10.44 3.53 8.58
C ASP A 99 -9.17 4.13 7.97
N GLU A 100 -8.07 3.36 7.92
CA GLU A 100 -6.83 3.78 7.27
C GLU A 100 -6.99 4.01 5.76
N PHE A 101 -7.70 3.10 5.07
CA PHE A 101 -7.97 3.25 3.64
C PHE A 101 -8.92 4.41 3.35
N GLU A 102 -9.96 4.60 4.16
CA GLU A 102 -10.91 5.71 4.03
C GLU A 102 -10.22 7.05 4.29
N LEU A 103 -9.43 7.16 5.35
CA LEU A 103 -8.66 8.37 5.64
C LEU A 103 -7.76 8.79 4.47
N ALA A 104 -7.02 7.85 3.90
CA ALA A 104 -6.09 8.16 2.81
C ALA A 104 -6.81 8.53 1.49
N THR A 105 -7.99 7.96 1.25
CA THR A 105 -8.72 8.09 -0.02
C THR A 105 -9.78 9.18 -0.01
N ASP A 106 -10.35 9.48 1.16
CA ASP A 106 -11.39 10.49 1.33
C ASP A 106 -11.42 11.05 2.77
N PRO A 107 -10.43 11.86 3.15
CA PRO A 107 -10.34 12.41 4.50
C PRO A 107 -11.50 13.33 4.88
N PHE A 108 -12.24 13.84 3.89
CA PHE A 108 -13.33 14.79 4.10
C PHE A 108 -14.63 14.11 4.58
N HIS A 109 -14.78 12.80 4.34
CA HIS A 109 -15.99 12.04 4.70
C HIS A 109 -15.75 10.96 5.76
N VAL A 110 -14.52 10.77 6.20
CA VAL A 110 -14.19 9.78 7.25
C VAL A 110 -14.88 10.14 8.56
N ASP A 111 -15.28 9.12 9.33
CA ASP A 111 -15.82 9.31 10.68
C ASP A 111 -14.67 9.54 11.67
N VAL A 112 -14.62 10.74 12.25
CA VAL A 112 -13.53 11.19 13.12
C VAL A 112 -13.50 10.38 14.43
N ASP A 113 -14.64 9.99 14.94
CA ASP A 113 -14.75 9.25 16.22
C ASP A 113 -14.16 7.83 16.14
N LEU A 114 -14.00 7.29 14.92
CA LEU A 114 -13.38 5.99 14.70
C LEU A 114 -11.86 6.05 14.55
N LEU A 115 -11.30 7.25 14.41
CA LEU A 115 -9.86 7.44 14.24
C LEU A 115 -9.13 7.49 15.58
N PRO A 116 -7.83 7.13 15.62
CA PRO A 116 -6.99 7.35 16.79
C PRO A 116 -6.98 8.81 17.22
N ASP A 117 -7.05 9.08 18.52
CA ASP A 117 -7.14 10.42 19.12
C ASP A 117 -6.13 11.42 18.49
N ARG A 118 -4.91 10.97 18.24
CA ARG A 118 -3.83 11.78 17.66
C ARG A 118 -4.13 12.33 16.26
N LEU A 119 -5.11 11.77 15.55
CA LEU A 119 -5.48 12.18 14.18
C LEU A 119 -6.77 13.00 14.16
N GLN A 120 -7.58 12.92 15.19
CA GLN A 120 -8.92 13.48 15.20
C GLN A 120 -8.92 15.00 14.99
N GLU A 121 -8.07 15.73 15.69
CA GLU A 121 -7.99 17.20 15.57
C GLU A 121 -7.56 17.62 14.16
N GLU A 122 -6.45 17.04 13.64
CA GLU A 122 -6.00 17.35 12.28
C GLU A 122 -7.03 16.99 11.20
N VAL A 123 -7.76 15.87 11.36
CA VAL A 123 -8.80 15.47 10.40
C VAL A 123 -9.99 16.42 10.47
N LEU A 124 -10.36 16.93 11.64
CA LEU A 124 -11.38 17.98 11.76
C LEU A 124 -10.96 19.27 11.03
N GLU A 125 -9.71 19.67 11.16
CA GLU A 125 -9.16 20.82 10.41
C GLU A 125 -9.20 20.56 8.91
N ILE A 126 -8.75 19.38 8.43
CA ILE A 126 -8.82 18.98 7.01
C ILE A 126 -10.27 19.07 6.49
N LYS A 127 -11.23 18.53 7.22
CA LYS A 127 -12.65 18.53 6.83
C LYS A 127 -13.21 19.93 6.60
N ASN A 128 -12.69 20.93 7.30
CA ASN A 128 -13.10 22.33 7.20
C ASN A 128 -12.20 23.17 6.30
N ASP A 129 -11.12 22.62 5.73
CA ASP A 129 -10.25 23.29 4.78
C ASP A 129 -10.82 23.24 3.35
N SER A 130 -11.49 24.33 2.94
CA SER A 130 -12.06 24.46 1.60
C SER A 130 -10.99 24.45 0.49
N THR A 131 -9.80 24.99 0.76
CA THR A 131 -8.66 24.97 -0.17
C THR A 131 -8.12 23.54 -0.30
N GLY A 132 -7.96 22.86 0.83
CA GLY A 132 -7.58 21.46 0.87
C GLY A 132 -8.56 20.57 0.11
N LYS A 133 -9.86 20.80 0.26
CA LYS A 133 -10.89 20.05 -0.46
C LYS A 133 -10.78 20.25 -1.98
N TYR A 134 -10.63 21.50 -2.44
CA TYR A 134 -10.43 21.80 -3.85
C TYR A 134 -9.17 21.13 -4.42
N ASP A 135 -8.05 21.24 -3.71
CA ASP A 135 -6.80 20.60 -4.11
C ASP A 135 -6.94 19.07 -4.16
N PHE A 136 -7.60 18.48 -3.18
CA PHE A 136 -7.84 17.05 -3.11
C PHE A 136 -8.64 16.52 -4.31
N GLU A 137 -9.61 17.29 -4.81
CA GLU A 137 -10.39 16.94 -6.01
C GLU A 137 -9.56 17.02 -7.29
N LYS A 138 -8.63 17.97 -7.38
CA LYS A 138 -7.87 18.30 -8.59
C LYS A 138 -6.52 17.59 -8.71
N MET A 139 -5.91 17.27 -7.58
CA MET A 139 -4.56 16.68 -7.52
C MET A 139 -4.60 15.16 -7.44
N ASP A 140 -3.47 14.54 -7.81
CA ASP A 140 -3.21 13.16 -7.47
C ASP A 140 -3.09 12.99 -5.94
N LYS A 141 -3.71 11.94 -5.40
CA LYS A 141 -3.83 11.74 -3.94
C LYS A 141 -2.47 11.69 -3.22
N PRO A 142 -1.47 10.93 -3.70
CA PRO A 142 -0.14 10.98 -3.11
C PRO A 142 0.48 12.38 -3.13
N LEU A 143 0.31 13.15 -4.23
CA LEU A 143 0.84 14.51 -4.34
C LEU A 143 0.12 15.46 -3.39
N PHE A 144 -1.20 15.31 -3.20
CA PHE A 144 -1.95 16.05 -2.21
C PHE A 144 -1.34 15.87 -0.82
N TRP A 145 -1.16 14.62 -0.40
CA TRP A 145 -0.60 14.32 0.91
C TRP A 145 0.82 14.87 1.07
N VAL A 146 1.66 14.79 0.04
CA VAL A 146 3.00 15.40 0.09
C VAL A 146 2.92 16.93 0.24
N LYS A 147 2.01 17.59 -0.47
CA LYS A 147 1.78 19.05 -0.37
C LYS A 147 1.37 19.46 1.04
N TYR A 148 0.51 18.68 1.68
CA TYR A 148 -0.06 19.00 2.99
C TYR A 148 0.72 18.44 4.19
N LEU A 149 1.91 17.84 3.95
CA LEU A 149 2.76 17.25 5.00
C LEU A 149 3.14 18.23 6.12
N MET A 150 3.36 19.49 5.76
CA MET A 150 3.75 20.52 6.75
C MET A 150 2.53 21.14 7.46
N VAL A 151 1.33 20.95 6.92
CA VAL A 151 0.08 21.51 7.49
C VAL A 151 -0.57 20.47 8.40
N TYR A 152 -0.67 19.23 7.95
CA TYR A 152 -1.31 18.11 8.65
C TYR A 152 -0.35 16.92 8.78
N PRO A 153 0.72 17.02 9.59
CA PRO A 153 1.83 16.06 9.58
C PRO A 153 1.41 14.64 9.99
N SER A 154 0.61 14.49 11.04
CA SER A 154 0.23 13.18 11.57
C SER A 154 -0.70 12.42 10.62
N THR A 155 -1.69 13.10 10.08
CA THR A 155 -2.65 12.55 9.13
C THR A 155 -1.97 12.22 7.79
N THR A 156 -1.11 13.11 7.32
CA THR A 156 -0.34 12.90 6.09
C THR A 156 0.62 11.73 6.21
N GLU A 157 1.33 11.58 7.33
CA GLU A 157 2.20 10.43 7.56
C GLU A 157 1.41 9.11 7.49
N GLN A 158 0.23 9.06 8.10
CA GLN A 158 -0.62 7.88 8.08
C GLN A 158 -1.10 7.56 6.65
N ALA A 159 -1.55 8.56 5.90
CA ALA A 159 -2.00 8.39 4.53
C ALA A 159 -0.84 7.96 3.59
N LEU A 160 0.34 8.55 3.75
CA LEU A 160 1.51 8.20 2.94
C LEU A 160 2.00 6.77 3.21
N LYS A 161 1.87 6.23 4.43
CA LYS A 161 2.17 4.82 4.72
C LYS A 161 1.38 3.86 3.83
N LEU A 162 0.15 4.25 3.45
CA LEU A 162 -0.65 3.48 2.51
C LEU A 162 -0.14 3.60 1.06
N TYR A 163 0.28 4.80 0.64
CA TYR A 163 0.67 5.04 -0.76
C TYR A 163 2.12 4.69 -1.08
N LEU A 164 3.05 4.83 -0.13
CA LEU A 164 4.48 4.59 -0.36
C LEU A 164 4.80 3.17 -0.87
N PRO A 165 4.22 2.09 -0.33
CA PRO A 165 4.48 0.75 -0.84
C PRO A 165 4.08 0.58 -2.31
N PHE A 166 3.07 1.32 -2.78
CA PHE A 166 2.62 1.23 -4.18
C PHE A 166 3.59 1.91 -5.16
N SER A 167 4.26 2.98 -4.74
CA SER A 167 5.21 3.69 -5.60
C SER A 167 6.61 3.08 -5.54
N SER A 168 7.04 2.59 -4.38
CA SER A 168 8.40 2.09 -4.17
C SER A 168 8.64 0.72 -4.78
N THR A 169 7.69 -0.22 -4.71
CA THR A 169 7.84 -1.57 -5.28
C THR A 169 7.96 -1.55 -6.80
N TYR A 170 7.15 -0.77 -7.50
CA TYR A 170 7.26 -0.65 -8.95
C TYR A 170 8.62 -0.10 -9.40
N LEU A 171 9.10 0.96 -8.75
CA LEU A 171 10.41 1.52 -9.06
C LEU A 171 11.54 0.55 -8.70
N CYS A 172 11.42 -0.17 -7.57
CA CYS A 172 12.38 -1.19 -7.16
C CYS A 172 12.39 -2.37 -8.14
N GLU A 173 11.23 -2.89 -8.54
CA GLU A 173 11.13 -4.00 -9.49
C GLU A 173 11.67 -3.60 -10.87
N ARG A 174 11.33 -2.40 -11.33
CA ARG A 174 11.88 -1.85 -12.56
C ARG A 174 13.39 -1.67 -12.46
N ALA A 175 13.89 -1.13 -11.36
CA ALA A 175 15.32 -1.00 -11.11
C ALA A 175 16.01 -2.37 -11.06
N PHE A 176 15.42 -3.36 -10.39
CA PHE A 176 15.95 -4.72 -10.34
C PHE A 176 16.00 -5.38 -11.71
N SER A 177 14.95 -5.27 -12.50
CA SER A 177 14.93 -5.80 -13.88
C SER A 177 15.99 -5.15 -14.74
N VAL A 178 16.20 -3.84 -14.62
CA VAL A 178 17.25 -3.10 -15.31
C VAL A 178 18.64 -3.52 -14.80
N VAL A 179 18.83 -3.70 -13.50
CA VAL A 179 20.08 -4.21 -12.92
C VAL A 179 20.43 -5.58 -13.48
N VAL A 180 19.44 -6.50 -13.54
CA VAL A 180 19.63 -7.85 -14.12
C VAL A 180 20.00 -7.77 -15.59
N ALA A 181 19.37 -6.87 -16.36
CA ALA A 181 19.66 -6.66 -17.77
C ALA A 181 21.07 -6.07 -18.01
N ILE A 182 21.52 -5.13 -17.15
CA ILE A 182 22.83 -4.49 -17.25
C ILE A 182 23.93 -5.40 -16.69
N LYS A 183 23.69 -6.06 -15.54
CA LYS A 183 24.61 -7.02 -14.91
C LYS A 183 24.42 -8.41 -15.50
N ASN A 184 25.19 -8.74 -16.51
CA ASN A 184 25.35 -10.11 -17.00
C ASN A 184 26.69 -10.70 -16.50
N LYS A 185 26.95 -11.98 -16.82
CA LYS A 185 28.17 -12.68 -16.40
C LYS A 185 29.48 -11.96 -16.80
N LEU A 186 29.46 -11.20 -17.91
CA LEU A 186 30.62 -10.48 -18.44
C LEU A 186 30.79 -9.09 -17.80
N ARG A 187 29.70 -8.48 -17.29
CA ARG A 187 29.70 -7.13 -16.70
C ARG A 187 29.46 -7.11 -15.17
N SER A 188 29.64 -8.22 -14.50
CA SER A 188 29.35 -8.35 -13.06
C SER A 188 30.18 -7.43 -12.16
N LYS A 189 31.38 -7.04 -12.59
CA LYS A 189 32.32 -6.18 -11.84
C LYS A 189 32.19 -4.67 -12.13
N LEU A 190 31.38 -4.26 -13.11
CA LEU A 190 31.22 -2.85 -13.43
C LEU A 190 30.32 -2.12 -12.42
N SER A 191 30.68 -0.89 -12.10
CA SER A 191 29.79 0.01 -11.34
C SER A 191 28.65 0.46 -12.25
N ILE A 192 27.42 0.05 -11.92
CA ILE A 192 26.22 0.31 -12.73
C ILE A 192 25.39 1.51 -12.26
N ALA A 193 25.87 2.26 -11.27
CA ALA A 193 25.11 3.34 -10.64
C ALA A 193 24.63 4.40 -11.66
N ASN A 194 25.48 4.79 -12.58
CA ASN A 194 25.17 5.80 -13.60
C ASN A 194 24.25 5.21 -14.69
N ASP A 195 24.52 3.99 -15.14
CA ASP A 195 23.70 3.29 -16.14
C ASP A 195 22.30 3.05 -15.61
N LEU A 196 22.18 2.66 -14.32
CA LEU A 196 20.92 2.48 -13.64
C LEU A 196 20.12 3.80 -13.54
N ARG A 197 20.80 4.89 -13.15
CA ARG A 197 20.17 6.23 -13.11
C ARG A 197 19.62 6.65 -14.46
N CYS A 198 20.39 6.45 -15.54
CA CYS A 198 19.94 6.75 -16.89
C CYS A 198 18.75 5.88 -17.32
N ALA A 199 18.78 4.59 -17.02
CA ALA A 199 17.77 3.64 -17.45
C ALA A 199 16.42 3.76 -16.68
N VAL A 200 16.45 4.21 -15.42
CA VAL A 200 15.26 4.39 -14.59
C VAL A 200 14.71 5.82 -14.66
N SER A 201 15.55 6.79 -15.09
CA SER A 201 15.16 8.20 -15.19
C SER A 201 14.15 8.40 -16.34
N THR A 202 13.11 9.19 -16.07
CA THR A 202 12.19 9.70 -17.09
C THR A 202 12.73 10.93 -17.83
N ILE A 203 13.88 11.47 -17.40
CA ILE A 203 14.52 12.64 -17.98
C ILE A 203 15.29 12.21 -19.23
N GLN A 204 14.94 12.72 -20.40
CA GLN A 204 15.72 12.50 -21.62
C GLN A 204 17.10 13.17 -21.52
N PRO A 205 18.21 12.41 -21.63
CA PRO A 205 19.54 12.98 -21.58
C PRO A 205 19.76 13.96 -22.75
N ARG A 206 20.33 15.11 -22.47
CA ARG A 206 20.69 16.13 -23.49
C ARG A 206 21.97 15.72 -24.22
N ILE A 207 21.93 14.59 -24.92
CA ILE A 207 23.10 13.95 -25.59
C ILE A 207 23.80 14.93 -26.52
N GLN A 208 23.05 15.72 -27.29
CA GLN A 208 23.63 16.70 -28.23
C GLN A 208 24.45 17.78 -27.52
N ASN A 209 24.04 18.22 -26.33
CA ASN A 209 24.80 19.21 -25.55
C ASN A 209 26.03 18.59 -24.88
N LEU A 210 25.94 17.33 -24.48
CA LEU A 210 27.05 16.59 -23.89
C LEU A 210 28.14 16.32 -24.95
N VAL A 211 27.74 15.91 -26.16
CA VAL A 211 28.67 15.63 -27.28
C VAL A 211 29.36 16.90 -27.76
N LYS A 212 28.68 18.05 -27.80
CA LYS A 212 29.31 19.34 -28.17
C LYS A 212 30.42 19.78 -27.19
N ASN A 213 30.35 19.36 -25.94
CA ASN A 213 31.30 19.72 -24.91
C ASN A 213 32.42 18.67 -24.68
N MET A 214 32.33 17.53 -25.35
CA MET A 214 33.40 16.53 -25.34
C MET A 214 34.43 16.86 -26.40
N GLN A 215 35.69 17.11 -25.98
CA GLN A 215 36.82 17.17 -26.92
C GLN A 215 36.91 15.78 -27.58
N ALA A 216 36.91 15.80 -28.91
CA ALA A 216 37.22 14.59 -29.66
C ALA A 216 38.67 14.17 -29.36
N HIS A 217 38.87 13.01 -28.76
CA HIS A 217 40.19 12.42 -28.65
C HIS A 217 40.71 12.18 -30.09
N PRO A 218 41.90 12.69 -30.41
CA PRO A 218 42.53 12.36 -31.66
C PRO A 218 42.73 10.82 -31.71
N SER A 219 42.17 10.18 -32.73
CA SER A 219 42.41 8.77 -33.01
C SER A 219 43.89 8.65 -33.42
N PHE A 220 44.64 7.85 -32.68
CA PHE A 220 45.96 7.42 -33.10
C PHE A 220 45.86 6.35 -34.17
#